data_031a4d0ca9d0e242123d227551c34237
#
_entry.id   031a4d0ca9d0e242123d227551c34237
#
_cell.length_a   1.000
_cell.length_b   1.000
_cell.length_c   1.000
_cell.angle_alpha   90.00
_cell.angle_beta   90.00
_cell.angle_gamma   90.00
#
_symmetry.space_group_name_H-M   'P 1'
#
loop_
_entity.id
_entity.type
_entity.pdbx_description
1 polymer ?
#
loop_
_entity_poly.entity_id
_entity_poly.type
_entity_poly.pdbx_seq_one_letter_code
_entity_poly.pdbx_strand_id
1 'polypeptide(L)'
;MKKRIPYGTKLPVKLTLQERDLIRNETLCDPDFARLAVIKGKGVILNLSLDDIEEIQGYIAAEANHTKSRKLQKNLDRLFSKFQVFLDTYDDQSELDS
;
A
#
# COMPACT_ATOMS: atom_id res chain seq x y z
N MET A 1 -0.17 -4.17 -20.77
CA MET A 1 -0.72 -2.79 -20.84
C MET A 1 -1.52 -2.50 -19.58
N LYS A 2 -1.23 -1.36 -18.95
CA LYS A 2 -1.92 -0.99 -17.72
C LYS A 2 -3.34 -0.52 -18.00
N LYS A 3 -4.25 -0.84 -17.09
CA LYS A 3 -5.63 -0.35 -17.19
C LYS A 3 -5.67 1.11 -16.74
N ARG A 4 -6.18 1.98 -17.62
CA ARG A 4 -6.25 3.41 -17.31
C ARG A 4 -7.48 3.71 -16.46
N ILE A 5 -7.28 4.47 -15.39
CA ILE A 5 -8.36 4.88 -14.48
C ILE A 5 -8.28 6.40 -14.27
N PRO A 6 -9.42 7.04 -13.91
CA PRO A 6 -9.38 8.47 -13.59
C PRO A 6 -8.46 8.77 -12.41
N TYR A 7 -7.80 9.91 -12.45
CA TYR A 7 -6.93 10.35 -11.38
C TYR A 7 -7.71 10.42 -10.05
N GLY A 8 -7.09 9.91 -8.99
CA GLY A 8 -7.71 9.93 -7.67
C GLY A 8 -8.69 8.78 -7.42
N THR A 9 -8.88 7.89 -8.39
CA THR A 9 -9.75 6.73 -8.19
C THR A 9 -9.26 5.89 -7.03
N LYS A 10 -10.16 5.54 -6.10
CA LYS A 10 -9.83 4.69 -4.95
C LYS A 10 -9.97 3.23 -5.33
N LEU A 11 -8.95 2.44 -5.05
CA LEU A 11 -8.92 1.02 -5.32
C LEU A 11 -8.96 0.24 -4.01
N PRO A 12 -9.70 -0.87 -3.95
CA PRO A 12 -9.77 -1.68 -2.72
C PRO A 12 -8.53 -2.54 -2.57
N VAL A 13 -7.70 -2.20 -1.60
CA VAL A 13 -6.49 -2.98 -1.28
C VAL A 13 -6.82 -3.87 -0.09
N LYS A 14 -6.80 -5.18 -0.31
CA LYS A 14 -7.11 -6.16 0.74
C LYS A 14 -5.84 -6.53 1.47
N LEU A 15 -5.84 -6.34 2.78
CA LEU A 15 -4.72 -6.68 3.65
C LEU A 15 -5.19 -7.59 4.77
N THR A 16 -4.27 -8.41 5.29
CA THR A 16 -4.51 -9.09 6.55
C THR A 16 -4.38 -8.08 7.70
N LEU A 17 -4.89 -8.45 8.86
CA LEU A 17 -4.71 -7.62 10.05
C LEU A 17 -3.23 -7.45 10.39
N GLN A 18 -2.44 -8.51 10.20
CA GLN A 18 -0.99 -8.46 10.39
C GLN A 18 -0.32 -7.47 9.46
N GLU A 19 -0.72 -7.46 8.19
CA GLU A 19 -0.16 -6.53 7.21
C GLU A 19 -0.49 -5.09 7.55
N ARG A 20 -1.73 -4.83 7.98
CA ARG A 20 -2.12 -3.49 8.42
C ARG A 20 -1.28 -3.05 9.63
N ASP A 21 -1.13 -3.93 10.60
CA ASP A 21 -0.36 -3.62 11.81
C ASP A 21 1.12 -3.43 11.49
N LEU A 22 1.64 -4.18 10.52
CA LEU A 22 3.02 -4.04 10.06
C LEU A 22 3.27 -2.63 9.52
N ILE A 23 2.38 -2.12 8.69
CA ILE A 23 2.51 -0.77 8.16
C ILE A 23 2.41 0.27 9.29
N ARG A 24 1.43 0.10 10.18
CA ARG A 24 1.16 1.08 11.23
C ARG A 24 2.28 1.13 12.27
N ASN A 25 2.83 -0.03 12.64
CA ASN A 25 3.76 -0.12 13.77
C ASN A 25 5.22 -0.10 13.37
N GLU A 26 5.54 -0.56 12.15
CA GLU A 26 6.92 -0.78 11.73
C GLU A 26 7.41 0.21 10.68
N THR A 27 6.52 1.07 10.17
CA THR A 27 6.92 2.07 9.18
C THR A 27 6.63 3.47 9.71
N LEU A 28 7.19 4.47 9.03
CA LEU A 28 6.93 5.88 9.36
C LEU A 28 5.65 6.41 8.68
N CYS A 29 4.89 5.53 8.05
CA CYS A 29 3.63 5.89 7.44
C CYS A 29 2.68 6.49 8.48
N ASP A 30 1.95 7.53 8.08
CA ASP A 30 0.98 8.18 8.97
C ASP A 30 -0.03 7.14 9.47
N PRO A 31 -0.16 6.96 10.79
CA PRO A 31 -1.10 5.97 11.33
C PRO A 31 -2.56 6.26 10.99
N ASP A 32 -2.87 7.47 10.54
CA ASP A 32 -4.23 7.82 10.14
C ASP A 32 -4.74 6.99 8.96
N PHE A 33 -3.84 6.42 8.15
CA PHE A 33 -4.28 5.55 7.06
C PHE A 33 -5.09 4.36 7.59
N ALA A 34 -4.80 3.91 8.80
CA ALA A 34 -5.50 2.78 9.40
C ALA A 34 -6.98 3.10 9.70
N ARG A 35 -7.32 4.37 9.82
CA ARG A 35 -8.71 4.80 10.01
C ARG A 35 -9.55 4.59 8.76
N LEU A 36 -8.90 4.54 7.61
CA LEU A 36 -9.57 4.30 6.34
C LEU A 36 -9.84 2.81 6.12
N ALA A 37 -9.32 1.96 7.01
CA ALA A 37 -9.47 0.52 6.90
C ALA A 37 -10.86 0.09 7.36
N VAL A 38 -11.52 -0.68 6.52
CA VAL A 38 -12.80 -1.31 6.86
C VAL A 38 -12.50 -2.77 7.18
N ILE A 39 -12.81 -3.18 8.41
CA ILE A 39 -12.62 -4.58 8.81
C ILE A 39 -13.69 -5.42 8.14
N LYS A 40 -13.27 -6.46 7.43
CA LYS A 40 -14.19 -7.35 6.74
C LYS A 40 -13.74 -8.80 6.93
N GLY A 41 -14.45 -9.51 7.80
CA GLY A 41 -14.06 -10.88 8.16
C GLY A 41 -12.72 -10.89 8.89
N LYS A 42 -11.76 -11.64 8.37
CA LYS A 42 -10.43 -11.77 8.97
C LYS A 42 -9.41 -10.80 8.41
N GLY A 43 -9.85 -9.84 7.61
CA GLY A 43 -8.94 -8.90 6.97
C GLY A 43 -9.48 -7.49 7.00
N VAL A 44 -8.76 -6.59 6.32
CA VAL A 44 -9.16 -5.20 6.16
C VAL A 44 -9.10 -4.82 4.69
N ILE A 45 -9.92 -3.85 4.32
CA ILE A 45 -9.89 -3.27 2.99
C ILE A 45 -9.58 -1.78 3.16
N LEU A 46 -8.55 -1.33 2.44
CA LEU A 46 -8.16 0.07 2.38
C LEU A 46 -8.51 0.59 0.98
N ASN A 47 -9.31 1.64 0.92
CA ASN A 47 -9.59 2.28 -0.36
C ASN A 47 -8.54 3.36 -0.61
N LEU A 48 -7.62 3.08 -1.51
CA LEU A 48 -6.44 3.92 -1.75
C LEU A 48 -6.34 4.30 -3.22
N SER A 49 -5.95 5.55 -3.47
CA SER A 49 -5.58 5.97 -4.82
C SER A 49 -4.19 5.41 -5.16
N LEU A 50 -3.80 5.47 -6.42
CA LEU A 50 -2.46 5.03 -6.82
C LEU A 50 -1.38 5.87 -6.15
N ASP A 51 -1.62 7.16 -5.94
CA ASP A 51 -0.69 8.03 -5.21
C ASP A 51 -0.53 7.57 -3.76
N ASP A 52 -1.64 7.22 -3.11
CA ASP A 52 -1.60 6.68 -1.74
C ASP A 52 -0.82 5.37 -1.68
N ILE A 53 -1.06 4.48 -2.65
CA ILE A 53 -0.38 3.19 -2.73
C ILE A 53 1.12 3.39 -2.89
N GLU A 54 1.52 4.29 -3.78
CA GLU A 54 2.93 4.60 -4.02
C GLU A 54 3.59 5.19 -2.79
N GLU A 55 2.90 6.09 -2.08
CA GLU A 55 3.41 6.70 -0.85
C GLU A 55 3.62 5.66 0.24
N ILE A 56 2.62 4.81 0.49
CA ILE A 56 2.73 3.75 1.49
C ILE A 56 3.83 2.77 1.11
N GLN A 57 3.93 2.41 -0.17
CA GLN A 57 4.98 1.52 -0.67
C GLN A 57 6.37 2.10 -0.40
N GLY A 58 6.51 3.42 -0.53
CA GLY A 58 7.77 4.10 -0.22
C GLY A 58 8.19 3.93 1.23
N TYR A 59 7.24 4.05 2.17
CA TYR A 59 7.52 3.84 3.59
C TYR A 59 7.88 2.38 3.86
N ILE A 60 7.22 1.44 3.21
CA ILE A 60 7.52 0.01 3.34
C ILE A 60 8.95 -0.28 2.87
N ALA A 61 9.33 0.27 1.72
CA ALA A 61 10.68 0.09 1.17
C ALA A 61 11.75 0.68 2.08
N ALA A 62 11.47 1.86 2.64
CA ALA A 62 12.41 2.52 3.55
C ALA A 62 12.67 1.66 4.79
N GLU A 63 11.62 1.10 5.38
CA GLU A 63 11.78 0.26 6.57
C GLU A 63 12.46 -1.07 6.22
N ALA A 64 12.14 -1.66 5.08
CA ALA A 64 12.79 -2.90 4.62
C ALA A 64 14.29 -2.70 4.47
N ASN A 65 14.73 -1.51 4.05
CA ASN A 65 16.15 -1.19 3.90
C ASN A 65 16.84 -0.90 5.23
N HIS A 66 16.09 -0.48 6.25
CA HIS A 66 16.65 -0.11 7.56
C HIS A 66 16.64 -1.24 8.56
N THR A 67 15.68 -2.15 8.46
CA THR A 67 15.54 -3.19 9.48
C THR A 67 16.70 -4.18 9.43
N LYS A 68 17.12 -4.61 10.62
CA LYS A 68 18.13 -5.67 10.77
C LYS A 68 17.49 -7.05 10.90
N SER A 69 16.17 -7.10 11.01
CA SER A 69 15.43 -8.35 11.13
C SER A 69 15.14 -8.92 9.76
N ARG A 70 15.69 -10.08 9.44
CA ARG A 70 15.43 -10.76 8.16
C ARG A 70 13.96 -11.15 8.02
N LYS A 71 13.35 -11.55 9.14
CA LYS A 71 11.93 -11.93 9.13
C LYS A 71 11.06 -10.73 8.78
N LEU A 72 11.33 -9.59 9.41
CA LEU A 72 10.61 -8.36 9.13
C LEU A 72 10.84 -7.90 7.70
N GLN A 73 12.08 -7.96 7.23
CA GLN A 73 12.40 -7.60 5.85
C GLN A 73 11.61 -8.43 4.84
N LYS A 74 11.53 -9.74 5.05
CA LYS A 74 10.76 -10.62 4.15
C LYS A 74 9.29 -10.25 4.13
N ASN A 75 8.72 -9.94 5.30
CA ASN A 75 7.32 -9.56 5.40
C ASN A 75 7.06 -8.22 4.70
N LEU A 76 7.97 -7.27 4.86
CA LEU A 76 7.87 -5.97 4.20
C LEU A 76 8.03 -6.10 2.68
N ASP A 77 8.98 -6.92 2.22
CA ASP A 77 9.17 -7.16 0.79
C ASP A 77 7.95 -7.79 0.15
N ARG A 78 7.31 -8.71 0.85
CA ARG A 78 6.09 -9.36 0.37
C ARG A 78 4.96 -8.34 0.27
N LEU A 79 4.85 -7.47 1.25
CA LEU A 79 3.84 -6.42 1.26
C LEU A 79 4.10 -5.39 0.15
N PHE A 80 5.37 -5.04 -0.06
CA PHE A 80 5.78 -4.17 -1.15
C PHE A 80 5.32 -4.73 -2.50
N SER A 81 5.55 -6.02 -2.73
CA SER A 81 5.15 -6.69 -3.97
C SER A 81 3.64 -6.69 -4.15
N LYS A 82 2.89 -6.81 -3.07
CA LYS A 82 1.43 -6.77 -3.10
C LYS A 82 0.94 -5.40 -3.59
N PHE A 83 1.55 -4.32 -3.12
CA PHE A 83 1.22 -2.98 -3.56
C PHE A 83 1.67 -2.74 -5.01
N GLN A 84 2.81 -3.31 -5.38
CA GLN A 84 3.36 -3.17 -6.74
C GLN A 84 2.40 -3.71 -7.80
N VAL A 85 1.64 -4.74 -7.49
CA VAL A 85 0.66 -5.31 -8.41
C VAL A 85 -0.34 -4.24 -8.87
N PHE A 86 -0.77 -3.37 -7.95
CA PHE A 86 -1.70 -2.29 -8.31
C PHE A 86 -1.02 -1.27 -9.23
N LEU A 87 0.23 -0.92 -8.95
CA LEU A 87 0.97 0.03 -9.78
C LEU A 87 1.28 -0.54 -11.17
N ASP A 88 1.42 -1.85 -11.27
CA ASP A 88 1.66 -2.53 -12.55
C ASP A 88 0.37 -2.75 -13.33
N THR A 89 -0.77 -2.83 -12.65
CA THR A 89 -2.06 -3.14 -13.26
C THR A 89 -2.79 -1.88 -13.73
N TYR A 90 -2.65 -0.79 -12.99
CA TYR A 90 -3.40 0.44 -13.23
C TYR A 90 -2.48 1.61 -13.51
N ASP A 91 -2.99 2.54 -14.31
CA ASP A 91 -2.31 3.81 -14.58
C ASP A 91 -3.37 4.90 -14.45
N ASP A 92 -3.19 5.84 -13.56
CA ASP A 92 -4.13 6.94 -13.41
C ASP A 92 -3.72 8.11 -14.30
N GLN A 93 -4.73 8.84 -14.72
CA GLN A 93 -4.51 9.99 -15.57
C GLN A 93 -4.00 11.16 -14.73
N SER A 94 -2.75 11.55 -14.98
CA SER A 94 -2.19 12.72 -14.33
C SER A 94 -2.91 13.98 -14.77
N GLU A 95 -2.99 14.98 -13.87
CA GLU A 95 -3.54 16.29 -14.22
C GLU A 95 -2.78 16.93 -15.36
N LEU A 96 -1.51 16.56 -15.52
CA LEU A 96 -0.65 17.10 -16.59
C LEU A 96 -0.93 16.49 -17.95
N ASP A 97 -1.70 15.40 -18.00
CA ASP A 97 -2.02 14.69 -19.23
C ASP A 97 -3.34 15.15 -19.84
N SER A 98 -3.95 16.13 -19.27
CA SER A 98 -5.22 16.67 -19.78
C SER A 98 -5.04 17.53 -21.01
#